data_61d21a8ba6cbfb733e261af06cdb8231
#
_entry.id   61d21a8ba6cbfb733e261af06cdb8231
#
_cell.length_a   1.000
_cell.length_b   1.000
_cell.length_c   1.000
_cell.angle_alpha   90.00
_cell.angle_beta   90.00
_cell.angle_gamma   90.00
#
_symmetry.space_group_name_H-M   'P 1'
#
loop_
_entity.id
_entity.type
_entity.pdbx_description
1 polymer ?
#
loop_
_entity_poly.entity_id
_entity_poly.type
_entity_poly.pdbx_seq_one_letter_code
_entity_poly.pdbx_strand_id
1 'polypeptide(L)'
;MGNQYKTNNLKYNVTKFTQDQVDELNSKIKTTNEALQWVSDNLHPQVAKASSFGAEDAVVMDIMLKINPKFRFFTLDTGRLPQETYDIIDILRKKYDISIEVLFPDTEEVENMVRDKGMNLFYESIENRKLCCDIRKVHPMNKMLNTLDGWITGLRRDQTKNRENVSIFQLDHGHGGILKINPIVDWTWDQIQEYIKKNNLPYNSLLDK
;
A
#
# COMPACT_ATOMS: atom_id res chain seq x y z
N MET A 1 -6.23 18.93 28.99
CA MET A 1 -7.50 18.58 28.35
C MET A 1 -7.24 17.33 27.50
N GLY A 2 -7.67 16.18 27.97
CA GLY A 2 -7.34 14.89 27.37
C GLY A 2 -8.13 14.62 26.11
N ASN A 3 -7.42 14.34 25.03
CA ASN A 3 -7.99 13.91 23.78
C ASN A 3 -8.25 12.39 23.87
N GLN A 4 -9.49 12.01 24.20
CA GLN A 4 -9.91 10.61 24.20
C GLN A 4 -10.10 10.17 22.75
N TYR A 5 -9.12 9.40 22.22
CA TYR A 5 -9.36 8.55 21.05
C TYR A 5 -10.36 7.46 21.44
N LYS A 6 -11.64 7.68 21.17
CA LYS A 6 -12.65 6.62 21.21
C LYS A 6 -12.38 5.69 20.05
N THR A 7 -11.77 4.54 20.34
CA THR A 7 -11.81 3.38 19.47
C THR A 7 -13.26 2.89 19.45
N ASN A 8 -14.04 3.36 18.48
CA ASN A 8 -15.32 2.75 18.18
C ASN A 8 -15.03 1.34 17.67
N ASN A 9 -15.36 0.33 18.46
CA ASN A 9 -15.46 -1.08 18.05
C ASN A 9 -16.63 -1.25 17.07
N LEU A 10 -16.51 -0.68 15.87
CA LEU A 10 -17.35 -1.08 14.76
C LEU A 10 -16.80 -2.44 14.30
N LYS A 11 -17.57 -3.52 14.56
CA LYS A 11 -17.40 -4.79 13.88
C LYS A 11 -17.74 -4.54 12.41
N TYR A 12 -16.72 -4.22 11.60
CA TYR A 12 -16.89 -4.13 10.17
C TYR A 12 -17.16 -5.55 9.66
N ASN A 13 -18.32 -5.76 9.06
CA ASN A 13 -18.53 -6.93 8.22
C ASN A 13 -17.66 -6.75 7.00
N VAL A 14 -16.46 -7.36 7.01
CA VAL A 14 -15.56 -7.38 5.85
C VAL A 14 -16.34 -7.99 4.70
N THR A 15 -16.59 -7.21 3.67
CA THR A 15 -17.28 -7.68 2.46
C THR A 15 -16.30 -8.59 1.70
N LYS A 16 -16.50 -9.91 1.80
CA LYS A 16 -15.70 -10.86 1.02
C LYS A 16 -16.24 -10.93 -0.41
N PHE A 17 -15.41 -10.52 -1.35
CA PHE A 17 -15.71 -10.65 -2.77
C PHE A 17 -15.58 -12.10 -3.23
N THR A 18 -16.47 -12.54 -4.13
CA THR A 18 -16.32 -13.80 -4.86
C THR A 18 -15.51 -13.58 -6.14
N GLN A 19 -14.94 -14.66 -6.70
CA GLN A 19 -14.21 -14.57 -7.97
C GLN A 19 -15.11 -14.04 -9.09
N ASP A 20 -16.37 -14.49 -9.18
CA ASP A 20 -17.33 -14.02 -10.19
C ASP A 20 -17.57 -12.50 -10.12
N GLN A 21 -17.65 -11.94 -8.90
CA GLN A 21 -17.77 -10.50 -8.72
C GLN A 21 -16.52 -9.74 -9.17
N VAL A 22 -15.33 -10.29 -8.91
CA VAL A 22 -14.06 -9.72 -9.37
C VAL A 22 -13.95 -9.76 -10.89
N ASP A 23 -14.38 -10.86 -11.51
CA ASP A 23 -14.40 -11.02 -12.97
C ASP A 23 -15.40 -10.04 -13.62
N GLU A 24 -16.57 -9.85 -13.00
CA GLU A 24 -17.54 -8.84 -13.41
C GLU A 24 -16.96 -7.43 -13.34
N LEU A 25 -16.28 -7.06 -12.25
CA LEU A 25 -15.60 -5.77 -12.11
C LEU A 25 -14.57 -5.57 -13.22
N ASN A 26 -13.70 -6.56 -13.45
CA ASN A 26 -12.69 -6.52 -14.50
C ASN A 26 -13.29 -6.47 -15.92
N SER A 27 -14.51 -6.99 -16.11
CA SER A 27 -15.20 -6.90 -17.39
C SER A 27 -15.69 -5.49 -17.71
N LYS A 28 -16.14 -4.75 -16.68
CA LYS A 28 -16.78 -3.43 -16.79
C LYS A 28 -15.82 -2.27 -16.64
N ILE A 29 -14.80 -2.39 -15.79
CA ILE A 29 -13.86 -1.33 -15.41
C ILE A 29 -12.51 -1.57 -16.11
N LYS A 30 -12.07 -0.59 -16.91
CA LYS A 30 -10.89 -0.72 -17.78
C LYS A 30 -9.83 0.34 -17.54
N THR A 31 -10.17 1.42 -16.85
CA THR A 31 -9.26 2.55 -16.66
C THR A 31 -8.95 2.79 -15.18
N THR A 32 -7.81 3.43 -14.93
CA THR A 32 -7.39 3.86 -13.58
C THR A 32 -8.46 4.70 -12.88
N ASN A 33 -9.02 5.68 -13.59
CA ASN A 33 -10.01 6.59 -13.02
C ASN A 33 -11.32 5.87 -12.69
N GLU A 34 -11.82 5.01 -13.57
CA GLU A 34 -13.01 4.19 -13.31
C GLU A 34 -12.80 3.29 -12.08
N ALA A 35 -11.63 2.64 -11.99
CA ALA A 35 -11.31 1.77 -10.86
C ALA A 35 -11.28 2.53 -9.54
N LEU A 36 -10.59 3.65 -9.48
CA LEU A 36 -10.47 4.45 -8.27
C LEU A 36 -11.77 5.17 -7.90
N GLN A 37 -12.58 5.57 -8.89
CA GLN A 37 -13.92 6.11 -8.62
C GLN A 37 -14.82 5.03 -8.03
N TRP A 38 -14.85 3.82 -8.64
CA TRP A 38 -15.61 2.70 -8.09
C TRP A 38 -15.20 2.36 -6.65
N VAL A 39 -13.89 2.34 -6.37
CA VAL A 39 -13.36 2.10 -5.02
C VAL A 39 -13.80 3.18 -4.04
N SER A 40 -13.77 4.45 -4.46
CA SER A 40 -14.25 5.57 -3.64
C SER A 40 -15.72 5.43 -3.26
N ASP A 41 -16.54 5.02 -4.22
CA ASP A 41 -18.00 4.98 -4.07
C ASP A 41 -18.48 3.75 -3.28
N ASN A 42 -17.72 2.64 -3.35
CA ASN A 42 -18.17 1.34 -2.83
C ASN A 42 -17.37 0.82 -1.62
N LEU A 43 -16.10 1.20 -1.46
CA LEU A 43 -15.22 0.66 -0.41
C LEU A 43 -14.72 1.68 0.60
N HIS A 44 -14.73 2.98 0.29
CA HIS A 44 -14.29 3.99 1.24
C HIS A 44 -15.26 4.07 2.44
N PRO A 45 -14.78 4.14 3.71
CA PRO A 45 -13.38 4.28 4.15
C PRO A 45 -12.64 2.97 4.48
N GLN A 46 -13.22 1.78 4.14
CA GLN A 46 -12.62 0.48 4.43
C GLN A 46 -11.59 0.04 3.37
N VAL A 47 -11.02 0.98 2.65
CA VAL A 47 -9.95 0.76 1.68
C VAL A 47 -8.80 1.72 1.96
N ALA A 48 -7.56 1.24 1.80
CA ALA A 48 -6.37 2.07 1.95
C ALA A 48 -5.31 1.73 0.90
N LYS A 49 -4.50 2.72 0.53
CA LYS A 49 -3.35 2.56 -0.36
C LYS A 49 -2.11 2.24 0.47
N ALA A 50 -1.51 1.06 0.23
CA ALA A 50 -0.17 0.76 0.71
C ALA A 50 0.87 1.54 -0.11
N SER A 51 1.76 2.28 0.53
CA SER A 51 2.72 3.13 -0.16
C SER A 51 4.15 2.91 0.33
N SER A 52 5.07 2.76 -0.63
CA SER A 52 6.52 2.87 -0.43
C SER A 52 7.08 4.23 -0.90
N PHE A 53 6.19 5.08 -1.44
CA PHE A 53 6.50 6.42 -1.95
C PHE A 53 7.41 6.44 -3.18
N GLY A 54 7.50 5.35 -3.93
CA GLY A 54 8.12 5.32 -5.26
C GLY A 54 7.28 6.05 -6.30
N ALA A 55 7.77 6.06 -7.52
CA ALA A 55 7.16 6.76 -8.65
C ALA A 55 5.70 6.35 -8.89
N GLU A 56 5.43 5.05 -8.91
CA GLU A 56 4.09 4.50 -9.10
C GLU A 56 3.14 4.90 -7.96
N ASP A 57 3.64 4.88 -6.72
CA ASP A 57 2.84 5.25 -5.56
C ASP A 57 2.47 6.73 -5.58
N ALA A 58 3.39 7.61 -6.02
CA ALA A 58 3.12 9.04 -6.15
C ALA A 58 2.04 9.31 -7.20
N VAL A 59 2.06 8.61 -8.33
CA VAL A 59 1.04 8.72 -9.39
C VAL A 59 -0.31 8.27 -8.88
N VAL A 60 -0.40 7.08 -8.28
CA VAL A 60 -1.67 6.54 -7.75
C VAL A 60 -2.22 7.46 -6.66
N MET A 61 -1.38 7.95 -5.75
CA MET A 61 -1.78 8.86 -4.67
C MET A 61 -2.38 10.16 -5.23
N ASP A 62 -1.73 10.78 -6.21
CA ASP A 62 -2.20 12.02 -6.84
C ASP A 62 -3.56 11.83 -7.52
N ILE A 63 -3.75 10.74 -8.27
CA ILE A 63 -5.03 10.42 -8.92
C ILE A 63 -6.12 10.16 -7.87
N MET A 64 -5.82 9.38 -6.84
CA MET A 64 -6.75 9.10 -5.75
C MET A 64 -7.24 10.38 -5.08
N LEU A 65 -6.33 11.30 -4.74
CA LEU A 65 -6.66 12.54 -4.05
C LEU A 65 -7.44 13.52 -4.92
N LYS A 66 -7.29 13.47 -6.25
CA LYS A 66 -8.12 14.23 -7.19
C LYS A 66 -9.56 13.70 -7.26
N ILE A 67 -9.76 12.41 -7.02
CA ILE A 67 -11.08 11.75 -7.00
C ILE A 67 -11.75 11.93 -5.63
N ASN A 68 -11.04 11.60 -4.56
CA ASN A 68 -11.55 11.72 -3.19
C ASN A 68 -10.41 12.09 -2.23
N PRO A 69 -10.38 13.32 -1.71
CA PRO A 69 -9.31 13.78 -0.81
C PRO A 69 -9.31 13.07 0.55
N LYS A 70 -10.31 12.23 0.84
CA LYS A 70 -10.42 11.48 2.09
C LYS A 70 -9.90 10.06 2.00
N PHE A 71 -9.32 9.66 0.88
CA PHE A 71 -8.69 8.34 0.77
C PHE A 71 -7.61 8.14 1.84
N ARG A 72 -7.52 6.91 2.32
CA ARG A 72 -6.55 6.50 3.33
C ARG A 72 -5.27 6.00 2.69
N PHE A 73 -4.13 6.35 3.31
CA PHE A 73 -2.79 5.92 2.91
C PHE A 73 -2.07 5.35 4.12
N PHE A 74 -1.37 4.24 3.92
CA PHE A 74 -0.52 3.68 4.96
C PHE A 74 0.85 3.28 4.42
N THR A 75 1.82 3.23 5.31
CA THR A 75 3.17 2.75 5.04
C THR A 75 3.69 1.91 6.20
N LEU A 76 4.70 1.10 5.93
CA LEU A 76 5.38 0.30 6.93
C LEU A 76 6.70 0.97 7.30
N ASP A 77 6.83 1.43 8.54
CA ASP A 77 8.14 1.79 9.09
C ASP A 77 8.78 0.55 9.71
N THR A 78 9.74 0.00 9.02
CA THR A 78 10.46 -1.20 9.46
C THR A 78 11.48 -0.92 10.57
N GLY A 79 11.68 0.35 10.97
CA GLY A 79 12.77 0.82 11.81
C GLY A 79 14.14 0.79 11.10
N ARG A 80 14.14 0.66 9.75
CA ARG A 80 15.34 0.61 8.91
C ARG A 80 15.12 1.32 7.57
N LEU A 81 14.23 2.31 7.54
CA LEU A 81 14.03 3.14 6.36
C LEU A 81 15.16 4.17 6.25
N PRO A 82 15.60 4.52 5.04
CA PRO A 82 16.52 5.64 4.81
C PRO A 82 15.84 6.97 5.11
N GLN A 83 16.64 7.99 5.46
CA GLN A 83 16.14 9.33 5.81
C GLN A 83 15.27 9.93 4.69
N GLU A 84 15.64 9.70 3.44
CA GLU A 84 14.92 10.18 2.26
C GLU A 84 13.46 9.67 2.22
N THR A 85 13.19 8.49 2.80
CA THR A 85 11.82 7.98 2.93
C THR A 85 11.01 8.76 3.96
N TYR A 86 11.61 9.16 5.08
CA TYR A 86 10.93 10.02 6.05
C TYR A 86 10.69 11.42 5.48
N ASP A 87 11.66 11.97 4.76
CA ASP A 87 11.56 13.29 4.14
C ASP A 87 10.42 13.33 3.12
N ILE A 88 10.30 12.32 2.26
CA ILE A 88 9.21 12.27 1.26
C ILE A 88 7.83 12.11 1.90
N ILE A 89 7.71 11.38 3.01
CA ILE A 89 6.47 11.28 3.77
C ILE A 89 6.00 12.67 4.21
N ASP A 90 6.90 13.46 4.79
CA ASP A 90 6.60 14.81 5.26
C ASP A 90 6.29 15.78 4.11
N ILE A 91 7.00 15.67 2.99
CA ILE A 91 6.72 16.47 1.78
C ILE A 91 5.30 16.17 1.27
N LEU A 92 4.92 14.89 1.16
CA LEU A 92 3.60 14.49 0.66
C LEU A 92 2.47 14.90 1.61
N ARG A 93 2.67 14.72 2.92
CA ARG A 93 1.71 15.17 3.93
C ARG A 93 1.43 16.67 3.83
N LYS A 94 2.47 17.48 3.68
CA LYS A 94 2.35 18.95 3.54
C LYS A 94 1.74 19.35 2.20
N LYS A 95 2.18 18.70 1.08
CA LYS A 95 1.69 19.02 -0.26
C LYS A 95 0.20 18.79 -0.42
N TYR A 96 -0.31 17.69 0.13
CA TYR A 96 -1.71 17.26 -0.07
C TYR A 96 -2.61 17.51 1.15
N ASP A 97 -2.07 18.01 2.25
CA ASP A 97 -2.78 18.20 3.53
C ASP A 97 -3.48 16.92 4.00
N ILE A 98 -2.74 15.81 3.99
CA ILE A 98 -3.25 14.47 4.34
C ILE A 98 -2.56 13.88 5.56
N SER A 99 -3.23 12.90 6.17
CA SER A 99 -2.62 12.00 7.15
C SER A 99 -2.18 10.71 6.46
N ILE A 100 -1.00 10.20 6.85
CA ILE A 100 -0.49 8.90 6.41
C ILE A 100 -0.36 8.03 7.67
N GLU A 101 -0.99 6.86 7.64
CA GLU A 101 -0.93 5.88 8.72
C GLU A 101 0.42 5.16 8.67
N VAL A 102 1.31 5.41 9.64
CA VAL A 102 2.61 4.75 9.72
C VAL A 102 2.49 3.56 10.65
N LEU A 103 2.77 2.36 10.12
CA LEU A 103 2.68 1.11 10.86
C LEU A 103 4.07 0.65 11.27
N PHE A 104 4.24 0.43 12.57
CA PHE A 104 5.47 -0.09 13.16
C PHE A 104 5.34 -1.59 13.44
N PRO A 105 6.43 -2.35 13.40
CA PRO A 105 6.45 -3.71 13.87
C PRO A 105 6.23 -3.77 15.38
N ASP A 106 5.82 -4.91 15.88
CA ASP A 106 5.70 -5.14 17.31
C ASP A 106 7.07 -5.01 17.99
N THR A 107 7.12 -4.22 19.06
CA THR A 107 8.39 -3.89 19.75
C THR A 107 9.03 -5.13 20.34
N GLU A 108 8.25 -5.99 21.01
CA GLU A 108 8.76 -7.19 21.68
C GLU A 108 9.30 -8.20 20.66
N GLU A 109 8.61 -8.40 19.54
CA GLU A 109 9.10 -9.27 18.46
C GLU A 109 10.43 -8.77 17.88
N VAL A 110 10.56 -7.46 17.66
CA VAL A 110 11.80 -6.87 17.14
C VAL A 110 12.94 -6.99 18.16
N GLU A 111 12.71 -6.67 19.43
CA GLU A 111 13.71 -6.75 20.50
C GLU A 111 14.21 -8.19 20.68
N ASN A 112 13.31 -9.17 20.70
CA ASN A 112 13.66 -10.58 20.80
C ASN A 112 14.49 -11.03 19.59
N MET A 113 14.05 -10.72 18.37
CA MET A 113 14.79 -11.07 17.16
C MET A 113 16.20 -10.46 17.16
N VAL A 114 16.33 -9.19 17.52
CA VAL A 114 17.61 -8.48 17.52
C VAL A 114 18.54 -8.99 18.62
N ARG A 115 18.02 -9.28 19.82
CA ARG A 115 18.79 -9.85 20.93
C ARG A 115 19.36 -11.23 20.56
N ASP A 116 18.55 -12.06 19.91
CA ASP A 116 18.92 -13.45 19.65
C ASP A 116 19.77 -13.63 18.40
N LYS A 117 19.60 -12.77 17.38
CA LYS A 117 20.20 -12.91 16.05
C LYS A 117 20.97 -11.68 15.54
N GLY A 118 21.01 -10.59 16.32
CA GLY A 118 21.71 -9.37 15.96
C GLY A 118 20.95 -8.45 14.99
N MET A 119 21.44 -7.21 14.86
CA MET A 119 20.80 -6.15 14.07
C MET A 119 20.79 -6.45 12.56
N ASN A 120 21.75 -7.19 12.06
CA ASN A 120 21.98 -7.42 10.63
C ASN A 120 21.76 -8.88 10.18
N LEU A 121 20.98 -9.63 10.96
CA LEU A 121 20.68 -11.05 10.74
C LEU A 121 20.26 -11.38 9.30
N PHE A 122 19.61 -10.47 8.59
CA PHE A 122 19.11 -10.67 7.23
C PHE A 122 20.21 -10.77 6.15
N TYR A 123 21.47 -10.49 6.49
CA TYR A 123 22.63 -10.74 5.62
C TYR A 123 23.21 -12.16 5.79
N GLU A 124 22.87 -12.84 6.89
CA GLU A 124 23.52 -14.09 7.27
C GLU A 124 22.90 -15.32 6.57
N SER A 125 21.55 -15.34 6.41
CA SER A 125 20.86 -16.43 5.73
C SER A 125 19.52 -16.01 5.13
N ILE A 126 18.97 -16.85 4.26
CA ILE A 126 17.64 -16.68 3.66
C ILE A 126 16.56 -16.77 4.76
N GLU A 127 16.71 -17.69 5.71
CA GLU A 127 15.80 -17.91 6.83
C GLU A 127 15.74 -16.67 7.72
N ASN A 128 16.89 -16.10 8.07
CA ASN A 128 17.00 -14.88 8.85
C ASN A 128 16.42 -13.66 8.10
N ARG A 129 16.61 -13.61 6.77
CA ARG A 129 15.97 -12.58 5.93
C ARG A 129 14.44 -12.69 5.95
N LYS A 130 13.89 -13.91 5.83
CA LYS A 130 12.45 -14.15 5.92
C LYS A 130 11.91 -13.75 7.29
N LEU A 131 12.55 -14.21 8.36
CA LEU A 131 12.16 -13.86 9.74
C LEU A 131 12.13 -12.34 9.95
N CYS A 132 13.17 -11.62 9.50
CA CYS A 132 13.22 -10.17 9.59
C CYS A 132 12.09 -9.50 8.78
N CYS A 133 11.79 -10.03 7.59
CA CYS A 133 10.70 -9.54 6.74
C CYS A 133 9.33 -9.81 7.39
N ASP A 134 9.13 -10.98 7.96
CA ASP A 134 7.87 -11.37 8.59
C ASP A 134 7.56 -10.44 9.77
N ILE A 135 8.50 -10.28 10.70
CA ILE A 135 8.33 -9.43 11.88
C ILE A 135 8.15 -7.96 11.48
N ARG A 136 9.02 -7.45 10.59
CA ARG A 136 9.05 -6.00 10.32
C ARG A 136 8.07 -5.53 9.26
N LYS A 137 7.53 -6.43 8.42
CA LYS A 137 6.64 -6.08 7.31
C LYS A 137 5.35 -6.88 7.29
N VAL A 138 5.44 -8.23 7.31
CA VAL A 138 4.26 -9.07 7.08
C VAL A 138 3.28 -8.95 8.25
N HIS A 139 3.76 -9.02 9.49
CA HIS A 139 2.89 -8.91 10.68
C HIS A 139 2.15 -7.56 10.74
N PRO A 140 2.82 -6.38 10.67
CA PRO A 140 2.09 -5.10 10.66
C PRO A 140 1.21 -4.91 9.43
N MET A 141 1.61 -5.43 8.26
CA MET A 141 0.80 -5.42 7.05
C MET A 141 -0.51 -6.19 7.25
N ASN A 142 -0.43 -7.45 7.74
CA ASN A 142 -1.59 -8.28 8.00
C ASN A 142 -2.52 -7.65 9.04
N LYS A 143 -1.96 -7.04 10.10
CA LYS A 143 -2.75 -6.32 11.10
C LYS A 143 -3.57 -5.20 10.46
N MET A 144 -3.00 -4.45 9.50
CA MET A 144 -3.70 -3.40 8.78
C MET A 144 -4.75 -3.99 7.83
N LEU A 145 -4.38 -4.96 7.00
CA LEU A 145 -5.27 -5.54 5.99
C LEU A 145 -6.49 -6.21 6.60
N ASN A 146 -6.38 -6.78 7.81
CA ASN A 146 -7.50 -7.36 8.56
C ASN A 146 -8.57 -6.32 8.98
N THR A 147 -8.29 -5.04 8.83
CA THR A 147 -9.25 -3.95 9.12
C THR A 147 -9.90 -3.37 7.86
N LEU A 148 -9.53 -3.88 6.68
CA LEU A 148 -9.95 -3.35 5.38
C LEU A 148 -10.78 -4.37 4.59
N ASP A 149 -11.63 -3.87 3.70
CA ASP A 149 -12.35 -4.64 2.68
C ASP A 149 -11.54 -4.75 1.38
N GLY A 150 -10.59 -3.84 1.18
CA GLY A 150 -9.69 -3.83 0.04
C GLY A 150 -8.44 -2.99 0.26
N TRP A 151 -7.42 -3.22 -0.55
CA TRP A 151 -6.20 -2.43 -0.53
C TRP A 151 -5.69 -2.12 -1.93
N ILE A 152 -5.12 -0.92 -2.09
CA ILE A 152 -4.66 -0.39 -3.38
C ILE A 152 -3.14 -0.47 -3.45
N THR A 153 -2.62 -0.88 -4.61
CA THR A 153 -1.18 -0.99 -4.88
C THR A 153 -0.74 -0.08 -6.02
N GLY A 154 0.57 0.08 -6.19
CA GLY A 154 1.21 0.72 -7.36
C GLY A 154 1.76 -0.32 -8.35
N LEU A 155 1.18 -1.51 -8.44
CA LEU A 155 1.71 -2.60 -9.23
C LEU A 155 1.42 -2.41 -10.72
N ARG A 156 2.44 -2.68 -11.57
CA ARG A 156 2.34 -2.68 -13.04
C ARG A 156 2.79 -4.04 -13.60
N ARG A 157 2.19 -4.46 -14.73
CA ARG A 157 2.55 -5.73 -15.39
C ARG A 157 3.99 -5.73 -15.89
N ASP A 158 4.47 -4.63 -16.43
CA ASP A 158 5.79 -4.54 -17.06
C ASP A 158 6.97 -4.54 -16.06
N GLN A 159 6.71 -4.47 -14.75
CA GLN A 159 7.76 -4.51 -13.74
C GLN A 159 8.50 -5.86 -13.69
N THR A 160 7.78 -6.96 -13.92
CA THR A 160 8.37 -8.33 -13.94
C THR A 160 7.50 -9.29 -14.74
N LYS A 161 8.12 -10.33 -15.35
CA LYS A 161 7.41 -11.40 -16.07
C LYS A 161 6.34 -12.12 -15.24
N ASN A 162 6.54 -12.24 -13.93
CA ASN A 162 5.59 -12.92 -13.05
C ASN A 162 4.28 -12.12 -12.84
N ARG A 163 4.16 -10.92 -13.42
CA ARG A 163 2.99 -10.04 -13.28
C ARG A 163 2.13 -9.94 -14.54
N GLU A 164 2.42 -10.72 -15.58
CA GLU A 164 1.68 -10.68 -16.85
C GLU A 164 0.17 -10.91 -16.70
N ASN A 165 -0.24 -11.76 -15.75
CA ASN A 165 -1.64 -12.11 -15.51
C ASN A 165 -2.32 -11.28 -14.42
N VAL A 166 -1.71 -10.18 -13.98
CA VAL A 166 -2.31 -9.31 -12.97
C VAL A 166 -3.44 -8.48 -13.59
N SER A 167 -4.59 -8.43 -12.92
CA SER A 167 -5.76 -7.63 -13.30
C SER A 167 -5.90 -6.40 -12.42
N ILE A 168 -6.77 -5.46 -12.82
CA ILE A 168 -7.10 -4.27 -12.02
C ILE A 168 -7.64 -4.70 -10.65
N PHE A 169 -8.58 -5.64 -10.62
CA PHE A 169 -9.11 -6.22 -9.39
C PHE A 169 -8.71 -7.68 -9.28
N GLN A 170 -8.28 -8.10 -8.09
CA GLN A 170 -7.90 -9.49 -7.78
C GLN A 170 -8.27 -9.83 -6.34
N LEU A 171 -8.51 -11.12 -6.06
CA LEU A 171 -8.52 -11.63 -4.68
C LEU A 171 -7.08 -11.88 -4.24
N ASP A 172 -6.70 -11.30 -3.11
CA ASP A 172 -5.38 -11.53 -2.52
C ASP A 172 -5.44 -12.73 -1.57
N HIS A 173 -5.24 -13.92 -2.12
CA HIS A 173 -5.27 -15.17 -1.33
C HIS A 173 -4.16 -15.24 -0.27
N GLY A 174 -3.06 -14.52 -0.47
CA GLY A 174 -1.99 -14.40 0.53
C GLY A 174 -2.40 -13.62 1.77
N HIS A 175 -3.44 -12.81 1.67
CA HIS A 175 -3.97 -11.97 2.75
C HIS A 175 -5.48 -12.23 2.99
N GLY A 176 -5.88 -13.50 3.05
CA GLY A 176 -7.24 -13.89 3.44
C GLY A 176 -8.34 -13.66 2.41
N GLY A 177 -7.97 -13.41 1.13
CA GLY A 177 -8.93 -13.19 0.04
C GLY A 177 -9.51 -11.78 0.00
N ILE A 178 -8.85 -10.80 0.62
CA ILE A 178 -9.20 -9.38 0.53
C ILE A 178 -9.09 -8.87 -0.92
N LEU A 179 -9.92 -7.90 -1.29
CA LEU A 179 -9.84 -7.30 -2.63
C LEU A 179 -8.56 -6.49 -2.79
N LYS A 180 -7.76 -6.83 -3.79
CA LYS A 180 -6.55 -6.09 -4.18
C LYS A 180 -6.82 -5.32 -5.45
N ILE A 181 -6.52 -4.03 -5.43
CA ILE A 181 -6.77 -3.11 -6.53
C ILE A 181 -5.42 -2.60 -7.09
N ASN A 182 -5.20 -2.82 -8.39
CA ASN A 182 -4.00 -2.45 -9.12
C ASN A 182 -4.36 -1.43 -10.23
N PRO A 183 -4.66 -0.17 -9.88
CA PRO A 183 -5.31 0.76 -10.81
C PRO A 183 -4.45 1.17 -12.00
N ILE A 184 -3.12 1.08 -11.88
CA ILE A 184 -2.15 1.41 -12.92
C ILE A 184 -1.48 0.17 -13.54
N VAL A 185 -2.15 -0.99 -13.45
CA VAL A 185 -1.58 -2.28 -13.87
C VAL A 185 -1.10 -2.29 -15.32
N ASP A 186 -1.77 -1.54 -16.21
CA ASP A 186 -1.47 -1.44 -17.65
C ASP A 186 -0.57 -0.25 -18.02
N TRP A 187 -0.15 0.56 -17.04
CA TRP A 187 0.70 1.70 -17.31
C TRP A 187 2.15 1.27 -17.56
N THR A 188 2.78 1.89 -18.55
CA THR A 188 4.22 1.75 -18.81
C THR A 188 5.02 2.66 -17.91
N TRP A 189 6.33 2.37 -17.78
CA TRP A 189 7.24 3.26 -17.07
C TRP A 189 7.27 4.68 -17.65
N ASP A 190 7.23 4.78 -18.97
CA ASP A 190 7.22 6.09 -19.64
C ASP A 190 5.99 6.93 -19.28
N GLN A 191 4.81 6.28 -19.20
CA GLN A 191 3.57 6.93 -18.77
C GLN A 191 3.66 7.41 -17.32
N ILE A 192 4.30 6.64 -16.42
CA ILE A 192 4.55 7.05 -15.03
C ILE A 192 5.43 8.29 -15.01
N GLN A 193 6.54 8.29 -15.72
CA GLN A 193 7.48 9.42 -15.77
C GLN A 193 6.85 10.68 -16.39
N GLU A 194 6.08 10.53 -17.46
CA GLU A 194 5.35 11.62 -18.07
C GLU A 194 4.34 12.24 -17.10
N TYR A 195 3.59 11.42 -16.39
CA TYR A 195 2.61 11.87 -15.40
C TYR A 195 3.28 12.64 -14.25
N ILE A 196 4.38 12.11 -13.71
CA ILE A 196 5.19 12.75 -12.65
C ILE A 196 5.66 14.11 -13.11
N LYS A 197 6.28 14.18 -14.29
CA LYS A 197 6.80 15.42 -14.86
C LYS A 197 5.69 16.46 -15.08
N LYS A 198 4.57 16.04 -15.68
CA LYS A 198 3.42 16.91 -15.97
C LYS A 198 2.80 17.53 -14.72
N ASN A 199 2.71 16.74 -13.62
CA ASN A 199 2.05 17.15 -12.39
C ASN A 199 3.05 17.61 -11.30
N ASN A 200 4.36 17.63 -11.60
CA ASN A 200 5.44 17.96 -10.65
C ASN A 200 5.31 17.20 -9.32
N LEU A 201 5.23 15.85 -9.43
CA LEU A 201 5.03 15.01 -8.27
C LEU A 201 6.36 14.71 -7.55
N PRO A 202 6.43 14.91 -6.23
CA PRO A 202 7.53 14.41 -5.43
C PRO A 202 7.39 12.90 -5.20
N TYR A 203 8.50 12.19 -5.29
CA TYR A 203 8.56 10.75 -4.95
C TYR A 203 9.97 10.37 -4.47
N ASN A 204 10.10 9.19 -3.89
CA ASN A 204 11.37 8.67 -3.42
C ASN A 204 12.19 8.06 -4.57
N SER A 205 13.10 8.85 -5.15
CA SER A 205 13.96 8.43 -6.26
C SER A 205 14.99 7.33 -5.91
N LEU A 206 15.18 7.01 -4.63
CA LEU A 206 15.99 5.85 -4.22
C LEU A 206 15.42 4.53 -4.72
N LEU A 207 14.13 4.50 -5.08
CA LEU A 207 13.43 3.31 -5.56
C LEU A 207 13.50 3.14 -7.10
N ASP A 208 14.14 4.07 -7.81
CA ASP A 208 14.34 3.99 -9.27
C ASP A 208 15.57 3.16 -9.66
N LYS A 209 16.32 2.64 -8.67
CA LYS A 209 17.62 1.95 -8.85
C LYS A 209 17.49 0.44 -8.82
#